data_fae60b3fe1573eb4fea59683712aad4b
#
_entry.id   fae60b3fe1573eb4fea59683712aad4b
#
_cell.length_a   1.000
_cell.length_b   1.000
_cell.length_c   1.000
_cell.angle_alpha   90.00
_cell.angle_beta   90.00
_cell.angle_gamma   90.00
#
_symmetry.space_group_name_H-M   'P 1'
#
loop_
_entity.id
_entity.type
_entity.pdbx_description
1 polymer ?
#
loop_
_entity_poly.entity_id
_entity_poly.type
_entity_poly.pdbx_seq_one_letter_code
_entity_poly.pdbx_strand_id
1 'polypeptide(L)'
;MSGAESVGDERSDAGRDVDRTPVSDADVCVVGAGPAGALVADRLAGDRDVVVLDAGPRFDPEDRLARQERAIRPAYGRPDVWGVGGARDAHENAGDRFYPLNHARVKGVGGSTLHWQGMVMRLHEDDFNSGTERGVGADWPIDYADLRPYYAEAEKELGVAGASDNPYAPPREEPHPMPAFEPSYSDSLFAEACEELGIDMHSVPNARNSEPYDDR
;
A
#
# COMPACT_ATOMS: atom_id res chain seq x y z
N MET A 1 -20.27 -46.23 13.10
CA MET A 1 -21.25 -45.16 13.30
C MET A 1 -20.61 -44.18 14.29
N SER A 2 -20.05 -43.13 13.79
CA SER A 2 -19.57 -42.03 14.62
C SER A 2 -19.93 -40.78 13.85
N GLY A 3 -20.90 -40.04 14.38
CA GLY A 3 -21.39 -38.81 13.83
C GLY A 3 -20.33 -37.69 14.03
N ALA A 4 -19.91 -37.10 12.96
CA ALA A 4 -19.18 -35.83 12.97
C ALA A 4 -20.23 -34.72 13.08
N GLU A 5 -20.34 -34.12 14.26
CA GLU A 5 -21.07 -32.90 14.45
C GLU A 5 -20.31 -31.75 13.71
N SER A 6 -20.97 -31.17 12.74
CA SER A 6 -20.53 -29.97 12.08
C SER A 6 -20.63 -28.81 13.08
N VAL A 7 -19.49 -28.34 13.55
CA VAL A 7 -19.40 -27.06 14.27
C VAL A 7 -19.74 -25.95 13.26
N GLY A 8 -20.93 -25.42 13.41
CA GLY A 8 -21.37 -24.25 12.63
C GLY A 8 -20.45 -23.08 12.92
N ASP A 9 -19.82 -22.57 11.86
CA ASP A 9 -19.03 -21.33 11.87
C ASP A 9 -19.99 -20.13 11.97
N GLU A 10 -20.45 -19.85 13.18
CA GLU A 10 -21.10 -18.58 13.51
C GLU A 10 -20.04 -17.47 13.58
N ARG A 11 -19.51 -17.10 12.43
CA ARG A 11 -18.82 -15.80 12.31
C ARG A 11 -19.89 -14.73 12.39
N SER A 12 -19.98 -14.12 13.55
CA SER A 12 -20.82 -12.97 13.81
C SER A 12 -20.61 -11.91 12.74
N ASP A 13 -21.69 -11.52 12.09
CA ASP A 13 -21.82 -10.44 11.11
C ASP A 13 -21.64 -9.05 11.78
N ALA A 14 -20.88 -8.97 12.85
CA ALA A 14 -20.64 -7.78 13.64
C ALA A 14 -19.56 -6.92 12.98
N GLY A 15 -20.00 -5.93 12.20
CA GLY A 15 -19.13 -4.93 11.58
C GLY A 15 -19.61 -4.43 10.23
N ARG A 16 -20.88 -4.66 9.86
CA ARG A 16 -21.44 -4.20 8.59
C ARG A 16 -22.46 -3.09 8.79
N ASP A 17 -21.99 -1.97 9.28
CA ASP A 17 -22.70 -0.74 8.97
C ASP A 17 -22.16 -0.22 7.63
N VAL A 18 -22.54 -0.91 6.55
CA VAL A 18 -22.39 -0.38 5.21
C VAL A 18 -23.50 0.66 5.08
N ASP A 19 -23.16 1.92 5.20
CA ASP A 19 -24.09 2.99 4.84
C ASP A 19 -24.46 2.79 3.37
N ARG A 20 -25.65 2.20 3.17
CA ARG A 20 -26.24 1.95 1.85
C ARG A 20 -27.15 3.10 1.46
N THR A 21 -26.92 4.28 1.96
CA THR A 21 -27.66 5.45 1.51
C THR A 21 -27.49 5.57 0.00
N PRO A 22 -28.54 5.50 -0.80
CA PRO A 22 -28.42 5.69 -2.23
C PRO A 22 -27.91 7.10 -2.49
N VAL A 23 -26.72 7.24 -2.99
CA VAL A 23 -26.23 8.53 -3.50
C VAL A 23 -26.86 8.69 -4.87
N SER A 24 -27.81 9.60 -5.01
CA SER A 24 -28.50 9.81 -6.28
C SER A 24 -27.77 10.77 -7.21
N ASP A 25 -27.03 11.73 -6.64
CA ASP A 25 -26.34 12.77 -7.38
C ASP A 25 -25.00 13.09 -6.68
N ALA A 26 -23.92 13.10 -7.43
CA ALA A 26 -22.61 13.59 -7.02
C ALA A 26 -21.87 14.12 -8.24
N ASP A 27 -21.07 15.17 -8.07
CA ASP A 27 -20.27 15.73 -9.15
C ASP A 27 -19.15 14.76 -9.58
N VAL A 28 -18.59 14.01 -8.62
CA VAL A 28 -17.49 13.08 -8.83
C VAL A 28 -17.70 11.79 -8.06
N CYS A 29 -17.48 10.68 -8.73
CA CYS A 29 -17.45 9.36 -8.11
C CYS A 29 -16.02 8.78 -8.17
N VAL A 30 -15.42 8.57 -7.01
CA VAL A 30 -14.11 7.91 -6.86
C VAL A 30 -14.33 6.44 -6.53
N VAL A 31 -13.76 5.54 -7.31
CA VAL A 31 -13.85 4.09 -7.08
C VAL A 31 -12.58 3.58 -6.45
N GLY A 32 -12.69 3.13 -5.21
CA GLY A 32 -11.60 2.65 -4.37
C GLY A 32 -11.08 3.71 -3.38
N ALA A 33 -11.15 3.41 -2.10
CA ALA A 33 -10.66 4.25 -1.00
C ALA A 33 -9.24 3.85 -0.54
N GLY A 34 -8.38 3.44 -1.45
CA GLY A 34 -6.95 3.31 -1.23
C GLY A 34 -6.27 4.70 -1.18
N PRO A 35 -4.95 4.78 -0.97
CA PRO A 35 -4.25 6.06 -0.79
C PRO A 35 -4.45 7.03 -1.98
N ALA A 36 -4.41 6.54 -3.20
CA ALA A 36 -4.63 7.36 -4.39
C ALA A 36 -6.07 7.90 -4.46
N GLY A 37 -7.08 7.04 -4.25
CA GLY A 37 -8.47 7.47 -4.27
C GLY A 37 -8.81 8.41 -3.13
N ALA A 38 -8.24 8.20 -1.94
CA ALA A 38 -8.42 9.08 -0.81
C ALA A 38 -7.85 10.48 -1.09
N LEU A 39 -6.64 10.56 -1.66
CA LEU A 39 -6.01 11.83 -2.01
C LEU A 39 -6.80 12.59 -3.09
N VAL A 40 -7.28 11.88 -4.13
CA VAL A 40 -8.11 12.49 -5.17
C VAL A 40 -9.43 13.01 -4.59
N ALA A 41 -10.06 12.24 -3.71
CA ALA A 41 -11.30 12.66 -3.06
C ALA A 41 -11.08 13.89 -2.17
N ASP A 42 -10.02 13.92 -1.38
CA ASP A 42 -9.64 15.05 -0.53
C ASP A 42 -9.43 16.34 -1.35
N ARG A 43 -8.66 16.25 -2.42
CA ARG A 43 -8.37 17.40 -3.29
C ARG A 43 -9.61 17.95 -4.00
N LEU A 44 -10.60 17.12 -4.27
CA LEU A 44 -11.83 17.53 -4.97
C LEU A 44 -12.98 17.93 -4.04
N ALA A 45 -12.99 17.44 -2.80
CA ALA A 45 -14.09 17.67 -1.86
C ALA A 45 -14.27 19.14 -1.43
N GLY A 46 -13.29 20.02 -1.65
CA GLY A 46 -13.40 21.44 -1.36
C GLY A 46 -14.36 22.19 -2.29
N ASP A 47 -14.46 21.74 -3.54
CA ASP A 47 -15.19 22.45 -4.60
C ASP A 47 -16.31 21.62 -5.22
N ARG A 48 -16.41 20.34 -4.91
CA ARG A 48 -17.32 19.38 -5.56
C ARG A 48 -17.98 18.46 -4.55
N ASP A 49 -19.15 17.97 -4.89
CA ASP A 49 -19.78 16.87 -4.17
C ASP A 49 -19.13 15.54 -4.61
N VAL A 50 -18.39 14.91 -3.70
CA VAL A 50 -17.57 13.72 -4.00
C VAL A 50 -18.12 12.51 -3.26
N VAL A 51 -18.41 11.45 -4.00
CA VAL A 51 -18.72 10.14 -3.42
C VAL A 51 -17.54 9.19 -3.64
N VAL A 52 -17.19 8.45 -2.60
CA VAL A 52 -16.15 7.39 -2.67
C VAL A 52 -16.80 6.03 -2.48
N LEU A 53 -16.65 5.16 -3.45
CA LEU A 53 -17.14 3.78 -3.42
C LEU A 53 -15.98 2.83 -3.15
N ASP A 54 -16.12 1.94 -2.17
CA ASP A 54 -15.15 0.88 -1.91
C ASP A 54 -15.81 -0.50 -1.89
N ALA A 55 -15.07 -1.51 -2.33
CA ALA A 55 -15.56 -2.89 -2.40
C ALA A 55 -15.61 -3.59 -1.03
N GLY A 56 -14.93 -3.05 -0.03
CA GLY A 56 -14.82 -3.63 1.30
C GLY A 56 -15.26 -2.69 2.42
N PRO A 57 -15.21 -3.15 3.66
CA PRO A 57 -15.65 -2.39 4.81
C PRO A 57 -14.64 -1.29 5.20
N ARG A 58 -15.12 -0.34 5.98
CA ARG A 58 -14.25 0.51 6.79
C ARG A 58 -13.88 -0.27 8.05
N PHE A 59 -12.58 -0.51 8.25
CA PHE A 59 -12.06 -1.14 9.46
C PHE A 59 -11.95 -0.11 10.57
N ASP A 60 -12.33 -0.51 11.80
CA ASP A 60 -12.20 0.36 12.95
C ASP A 60 -10.71 0.61 13.26
N PRO A 61 -10.26 1.86 13.34
CA PRO A 61 -8.90 2.20 13.72
C PRO A 61 -8.49 1.65 15.10
N GLU A 62 -9.42 1.53 16.03
CA GLU A 62 -9.17 0.97 17.38
C GLU A 62 -8.79 -0.51 17.32
N ASP A 63 -9.32 -1.25 16.36
CA ASP A 63 -9.01 -2.67 16.14
C ASP A 63 -7.66 -2.90 15.46
N ARG A 64 -6.99 -1.85 14.99
CA ARG A 64 -5.78 -1.97 14.16
C ARG A 64 -4.68 -2.76 14.86
N LEU A 65 -4.39 -2.44 16.11
CA LEU A 65 -3.33 -3.11 16.86
C LEU A 65 -3.64 -4.60 17.05
N ALA A 66 -4.87 -4.93 17.45
CA ALA A 66 -5.31 -6.30 17.62
C ALA A 66 -5.28 -7.12 16.31
N ARG A 67 -5.52 -6.48 15.18
CA ARG A 67 -5.39 -7.09 13.84
C ARG A 67 -3.93 -7.35 13.49
N GLN A 68 -3.05 -6.36 13.73
CA GLN A 68 -1.61 -6.51 13.52
C GLN A 68 -1.03 -7.63 14.39
N GLU A 69 -1.35 -7.67 15.66
CA GLU A 69 -0.93 -8.76 16.57
C GLU A 69 -1.36 -10.14 16.06
N ARG A 70 -2.58 -10.27 15.56
CA ARG A 70 -3.06 -11.51 14.96
C ARG A 70 -2.30 -11.88 13.70
N ALA A 71 -1.95 -10.90 12.86
CA ALA A 71 -1.22 -11.12 11.61
C ALA A 71 0.21 -11.64 11.83
N ILE A 72 0.88 -11.22 12.91
CA ILE A 72 2.26 -11.63 13.23
C ILE A 72 2.35 -12.88 14.11
N ARG A 73 1.26 -13.31 14.74
CA ARG A 73 1.28 -14.55 15.52
C ARG A 73 1.51 -15.75 14.60
N PRO A 74 2.46 -16.67 14.95
CA PRO A 74 2.64 -17.89 14.23
C PRO A 74 1.42 -18.81 14.51
N ALA A 75 0.41 -18.71 13.69
CA ALA A 75 -0.72 -19.62 13.69
C ALA A 75 -0.64 -20.55 12.49
N TYR A 76 -1.06 -21.78 12.64
CA TYR A 76 -1.28 -22.71 11.54
C TYR A 76 -2.34 -22.12 10.59
N GLY A 77 -1.87 -21.72 9.39
CA GLY A 77 -2.67 -20.92 8.47
C GLY A 77 -2.80 -19.48 8.97
N ARG A 78 -2.07 -18.55 8.35
CA ARG A 78 -2.23 -17.12 8.65
C ARG A 78 -3.68 -16.74 8.36
N PRO A 79 -4.50 -16.39 9.36
CA PRO A 79 -5.82 -15.88 9.06
C PRO A 79 -5.61 -14.58 8.28
N ASP A 80 -6.32 -14.45 7.16
CA ASP A 80 -6.39 -13.18 6.48
C ASP A 80 -7.19 -12.23 7.37
N VAL A 81 -6.47 -11.44 8.17
CA VAL A 81 -7.07 -10.52 9.16
C VAL A 81 -7.76 -9.34 8.49
N TRP A 82 -7.54 -9.16 7.19
CA TRP A 82 -8.11 -8.10 6.38
C TRP A 82 -9.15 -8.65 5.39
N GLY A 83 -9.34 -9.95 5.33
CA GLY A 83 -10.32 -10.60 4.46
C GLY A 83 -11.75 -10.32 4.93
N VAL A 84 -12.63 -10.06 3.98
CA VAL A 84 -14.07 -9.94 4.24
C VAL A 84 -14.78 -11.29 4.15
N GLY A 85 -14.12 -12.28 3.55
CA GLY A 85 -14.60 -13.66 3.40
C GLY A 85 -15.71 -13.84 2.35
N GLY A 86 -16.02 -15.11 2.09
CA GLY A 86 -17.09 -15.49 1.18
C GLY A 86 -16.86 -15.08 -0.27
N ALA A 87 -17.95 -14.86 -1.00
CA ALA A 87 -17.92 -14.52 -2.43
C ALA A 87 -17.18 -13.20 -2.75
N ARG A 88 -17.06 -12.30 -1.80
CA ARG A 88 -16.35 -11.04 -1.99
C ARG A 88 -14.84 -11.22 -2.15
N ASP A 89 -14.27 -12.24 -1.52
CA ASP A 89 -12.85 -12.58 -1.61
C ASP A 89 -12.56 -13.68 -2.61
N ALA A 90 -13.59 -14.30 -3.18
CA ALA A 90 -13.43 -15.33 -4.20
C ALA A 90 -12.70 -14.78 -5.41
N HIS A 91 -11.73 -15.51 -5.92
CA HIS A 91 -11.02 -15.24 -7.15
C HIS A 91 -10.61 -16.54 -7.83
N GLU A 92 -10.45 -16.48 -9.13
CA GLU A 92 -9.92 -17.57 -9.94
C GLU A 92 -8.57 -17.13 -10.54
N ASN A 93 -7.63 -18.06 -10.59
CA ASN A 93 -6.37 -17.85 -11.28
C ASN A 93 -6.50 -18.46 -12.69
N ALA A 94 -6.45 -17.62 -13.71
CA ALA A 94 -6.35 -18.03 -15.10
C ALA A 94 -4.86 -18.04 -15.49
N GLY A 95 -4.29 -19.22 -15.72
CA GLY A 95 -2.89 -19.37 -16.13
C GLY A 95 -2.16 -20.46 -15.33
N ASP A 96 -0.88 -20.64 -15.65
CA ASP A 96 -0.07 -21.77 -15.15
C ASP A 96 0.41 -21.61 -13.72
N ARG A 97 0.25 -20.42 -13.13
CA ARG A 97 0.71 -20.15 -11.75
C ARG A 97 -0.44 -19.69 -10.87
N PHE A 98 -0.49 -20.25 -9.68
CA PHE A 98 -1.37 -19.79 -8.64
C PHE A 98 -0.82 -18.52 -7.99
N TYR A 99 -1.62 -17.44 -7.97
CA TYR A 99 -1.34 -16.21 -7.24
C TYR A 99 -2.36 -16.04 -6.11
N PRO A 100 -1.94 -16.02 -4.86
CA PRO A 100 -2.83 -15.82 -3.72
C PRO A 100 -3.19 -14.34 -3.60
N LEU A 101 -4.00 -13.81 -4.50
CA LEU A 101 -4.35 -12.38 -4.59
C LEU A 101 -4.87 -11.80 -3.27
N ASN A 102 -5.62 -12.59 -2.51
CA ASN A 102 -6.16 -12.13 -1.24
C ASN A 102 -5.09 -11.93 -0.16
N HIS A 103 -3.90 -12.52 -0.34
CA HIS A 103 -2.75 -12.27 0.53
C HIS A 103 -1.96 -11.03 0.11
N ALA A 104 -2.14 -10.57 -1.13
CA ALA A 104 -1.40 -9.46 -1.71
C ALA A 104 -2.21 -8.15 -1.74
N ARG A 105 -3.50 -8.18 -1.48
CA ARG A 105 -4.39 -7.02 -1.52
C ARG A 105 -5.40 -7.03 -0.39
N VAL A 106 -5.84 -5.84 0.00
CA VAL A 106 -6.96 -5.66 0.93
C VAL A 106 -8.11 -4.97 0.21
N LYS A 107 -9.32 -5.53 0.32
CA LYS A 107 -10.57 -4.88 -0.07
C LYS A 107 -11.13 -4.16 1.15
N GLY A 108 -11.02 -2.84 1.19
CA GLY A 108 -11.52 -2.03 2.29
C GLY A 108 -10.99 -0.61 2.24
N VAL A 109 -11.58 0.26 3.03
CA VAL A 109 -11.14 1.65 3.16
C VAL A 109 -9.71 1.68 3.67
N GLY A 110 -8.81 2.30 2.90
CA GLY A 110 -7.37 2.26 3.08
C GLY A 110 -6.64 1.33 2.10
N GLY A 111 -7.34 0.32 1.54
CA GLY A 111 -6.76 -0.60 0.57
C GLY A 111 -5.56 -1.38 1.12
N SER A 112 -4.62 -1.73 0.26
CA SER A 112 -3.45 -2.52 0.63
C SER A 112 -2.45 -1.80 1.54
N THR A 113 -2.60 -0.48 1.78
CA THR A 113 -1.80 0.23 2.79
C THR A 113 -2.09 -0.22 4.23
N LEU A 114 -3.19 -0.93 4.46
CA LEU A 114 -3.50 -1.51 5.77
C LEU A 114 -2.50 -2.59 6.20
N HIS A 115 -1.80 -3.22 5.26
CA HIS A 115 -0.83 -4.28 5.52
C HIS A 115 0.53 -4.11 4.81
N TRP A 116 0.75 -2.98 4.12
CA TRP A 116 2.01 -2.74 3.44
C TRP A 116 3.17 -2.46 4.42
N GLN A 117 4.38 -2.48 3.92
CA GLN A 117 5.58 -2.16 4.70
C GLN A 117 6.01 -0.70 4.56
N GLY A 118 5.29 0.08 3.79
CA GLY A 118 5.54 1.51 3.59
C GLY A 118 6.68 1.85 2.63
N MET A 119 7.26 0.88 1.92
CA MET A 119 8.28 1.15 0.91
C MET A 119 7.68 1.91 -0.27
N VAL A 120 8.26 3.07 -0.61
CA VAL A 120 7.72 4.00 -1.61
C VAL A 120 8.84 4.52 -2.51
N MET A 121 9.30 3.68 -3.40
CA MET A 121 10.29 4.05 -4.40
C MET A 121 9.61 4.72 -5.60
N ARG A 122 10.29 5.70 -6.19
CA ARG A 122 9.90 6.25 -7.49
C ARG A 122 10.23 5.25 -8.59
N LEU A 123 9.46 5.25 -9.67
CA LEU A 123 9.83 4.55 -10.89
C LEU A 123 11.10 5.18 -11.49
N HIS A 124 11.89 4.38 -12.17
CA HIS A 124 13.04 4.86 -12.94
C HIS A 124 12.60 5.41 -14.31
N GLU A 125 13.45 6.20 -14.93
CA GLU A 125 13.15 6.82 -16.23
C GLU A 125 12.86 5.77 -17.31
N ASP A 126 13.59 4.66 -17.30
CA ASP A 126 13.45 3.56 -18.25
C ASP A 126 12.20 2.67 -18.00
N ASP A 127 11.55 2.78 -16.84
CA ASP A 127 10.29 2.10 -16.59
C ASP A 127 9.14 2.64 -17.46
N PHE A 128 9.22 3.90 -17.88
CA PHE A 128 8.23 4.54 -18.74
C PHE A 128 8.36 4.11 -20.20
N ASN A 129 9.52 3.62 -20.60
CA ASN A 129 9.85 3.23 -21.98
C ASN A 129 10.14 1.72 -22.11
N SER A 130 9.51 0.90 -21.27
CA SER A 130 9.77 -0.55 -21.22
C SER A 130 9.49 -1.27 -22.53
N GLY A 131 8.53 -0.79 -23.33
CA GLY A 131 8.23 -1.32 -24.67
C GLY A 131 9.41 -1.13 -25.62
N THR A 132 9.93 0.08 -25.71
CA THR A 132 11.06 0.44 -26.57
C THR A 132 12.39 -0.11 -26.03
N GLU A 133 12.67 0.05 -24.72
CA GLU A 133 13.96 -0.26 -24.11
C GLU A 133 14.15 -1.77 -23.88
N ARG A 134 13.09 -2.47 -23.50
CA ARG A 134 13.17 -3.87 -23.05
C ARG A 134 12.38 -4.82 -23.94
N GLY A 135 11.60 -4.31 -24.92
CA GLY A 135 10.73 -5.11 -25.78
C GLY A 135 9.57 -5.80 -25.04
N VAL A 136 9.18 -5.30 -23.85
CA VAL A 136 8.15 -5.87 -22.99
C VAL A 136 7.12 -4.81 -22.65
N GLY A 137 5.84 -5.13 -22.85
CA GLY A 137 4.75 -4.20 -22.58
C GLY A 137 4.62 -3.11 -23.63
N ALA A 138 4.26 -1.91 -23.20
CA ALA A 138 4.12 -0.72 -24.01
C ALA A 138 4.73 0.47 -23.27
N ASP A 139 5.18 1.47 -24.03
CA ASP A 139 5.64 2.72 -23.44
C ASP A 139 4.46 3.50 -22.86
N TRP A 140 4.72 4.22 -21.77
CA TRP A 140 3.75 5.12 -21.18
C TRP A 140 3.63 6.39 -22.06
N PRO A 141 2.46 7.06 -22.10
CA PRO A 141 2.29 8.32 -22.81
C PRO A 141 2.87 9.53 -22.06
N ILE A 142 3.51 9.32 -20.93
CA ILE A 142 4.16 10.29 -20.07
C ILE A 142 5.53 9.76 -19.67
N ASP A 143 6.42 10.63 -19.24
CA ASP A 143 7.76 10.26 -18.77
C ASP A 143 7.98 10.58 -17.28
N TYR A 144 9.17 10.27 -16.80
CA TYR A 144 9.55 10.56 -15.43
C TYR A 144 9.54 12.06 -15.11
N ALA A 145 9.93 12.93 -16.06
CA ALA A 145 9.96 14.36 -15.86
C ALA A 145 8.55 14.95 -15.64
N ASP A 146 7.55 14.38 -16.31
CA ASP A 146 6.15 14.75 -16.11
C ASP A 146 5.67 14.44 -14.69
N LEU A 147 6.10 13.31 -14.12
CA LEU A 147 5.66 12.85 -12.79
C LEU A 147 6.54 13.35 -11.63
N ARG A 148 7.75 13.80 -11.90
CA ARG A 148 8.72 14.19 -10.87
C ARG A 148 8.19 15.20 -9.83
N PRO A 149 7.49 16.29 -10.19
CA PRO A 149 6.91 17.21 -9.22
C PRO A 149 5.81 16.56 -8.36
N TYR A 150 4.99 15.69 -8.96
CA TYR A 150 3.92 15.00 -8.25
C TYR A 150 4.45 13.92 -7.30
N TYR A 151 5.58 13.30 -7.62
CA TYR A 151 6.25 12.42 -6.66
C TYR A 151 6.66 13.18 -5.40
N ALA A 152 7.22 14.39 -5.55
CA ALA A 152 7.61 15.22 -4.41
C ALA A 152 6.40 15.63 -3.56
N GLU A 153 5.27 15.98 -4.18
CA GLU A 153 4.02 16.25 -3.46
C GLU A 153 3.50 15.03 -2.73
N ALA A 154 3.43 13.88 -3.39
CA ALA A 154 2.97 12.64 -2.78
C ALA A 154 3.85 12.18 -1.61
N GLU A 155 5.17 12.36 -1.71
CA GLU A 155 6.11 12.08 -0.62
C GLU A 155 5.86 12.98 0.60
N LYS A 156 5.51 14.25 0.40
CA LYS A 156 5.13 15.18 1.47
C LYS A 156 3.82 14.77 2.13
N GLU A 157 2.80 14.44 1.34
CA GLU A 157 1.50 13.99 1.86
C GLU A 157 1.60 12.68 2.65
N LEU A 158 2.39 11.74 2.18
CA LEU A 158 2.60 10.45 2.84
C LEU A 158 3.54 10.56 4.06
N GLY A 159 4.34 11.60 4.17
CA GLY A 159 5.38 11.70 5.18
C GLY A 159 6.48 10.66 4.94
N VAL A 160 7.23 10.82 3.83
CA VAL A 160 8.27 9.86 3.46
C VAL A 160 9.60 10.21 4.13
N ALA A 161 10.18 9.23 4.83
CA ALA A 161 11.54 9.28 5.32
C ALA A 161 12.49 8.55 4.36
N GLY A 162 13.65 9.15 4.05
CA GLY A 162 14.60 8.51 3.16
C GLY A 162 15.91 9.28 3.01
N ALA A 163 16.97 8.59 2.62
CA ALA A 163 18.22 9.20 2.21
C ALA A 163 18.06 9.81 0.81
N SER A 164 18.59 11.02 0.63
CA SER A 164 18.47 11.75 -0.64
C SER A 164 19.74 11.65 -1.51
N ASP A 165 20.72 10.93 -1.02
CA ASP A 165 22.03 10.74 -1.65
C ASP A 165 22.21 9.36 -2.30
N ASN A 166 21.15 8.58 -2.43
CA ASN A 166 21.18 7.28 -3.08
C ASN A 166 21.48 7.45 -4.59
N PRO A 167 22.65 7.01 -5.09
CA PRO A 167 23.04 7.19 -6.48
C PRO A 167 22.22 6.33 -7.46
N TYR A 168 21.51 5.34 -6.96
CA TYR A 168 20.66 4.46 -7.77
C TYR A 168 19.20 4.93 -7.83
N ALA A 169 18.84 5.93 -7.05
CA ALA A 169 17.48 6.47 -7.11
C ALA A 169 17.32 7.41 -8.33
N PRO A 170 16.09 7.50 -8.89
CA PRO A 170 15.79 8.47 -9.92
C PRO A 170 16.09 9.90 -9.47
N PRO A 171 16.44 10.81 -10.39
CA PRO A 171 16.79 12.19 -10.07
C PRO A 171 15.68 12.90 -9.30
N ARG A 172 16.04 13.65 -8.28
CA ARG A 172 15.10 14.42 -7.45
C ARG A 172 15.59 15.86 -7.29
N GLU A 173 14.66 16.80 -7.16
CA GLU A 173 14.96 18.23 -6.96
C GLU A 173 15.03 18.60 -5.49
N GLU A 174 14.25 17.90 -4.66
CA GLU A 174 14.14 18.14 -3.23
C GLU A 174 14.49 16.88 -2.43
N PRO A 175 15.07 17.03 -1.24
CA PRO A 175 15.26 15.88 -0.34
C PRO A 175 13.91 15.26 0.06
N HIS A 176 13.96 14.09 0.66
CA HIS A 176 12.78 13.51 1.31
C HIS A 176 12.28 14.42 2.45
N PRO A 177 10.97 14.43 2.75
CA PRO A 177 10.41 15.25 3.84
C PRO A 177 11.04 15.00 5.21
N MET A 178 11.50 13.78 5.43
CA MET A 178 12.18 13.39 6.67
C MET A 178 13.47 12.62 6.36
N PRO A 179 14.46 12.65 7.28
CA PRO A 179 15.68 11.88 7.13
C PRO A 179 15.41 10.37 7.14
N ALA A 180 16.30 9.61 6.56
CA ALA A 180 16.25 8.14 6.64
C ALA A 180 16.29 7.67 8.11
N PHE A 181 15.71 6.50 8.36
CA PHE A 181 15.89 5.83 9.64
C PHE A 181 17.34 5.44 9.86
N GLU A 182 17.79 5.56 11.09
CA GLU A 182 19.08 4.98 11.48
C GLU A 182 19.07 3.47 11.22
N PRO A 183 20.14 2.92 10.66
CA PRO A 183 20.23 1.49 10.43
C PRO A 183 20.17 0.71 11.74
N SER A 184 19.53 -0.45 11.73
CA SER A 184 19.61 -1.37 12.84
C SER A 184 21.03 -1.93 12.97
N TYR A 185 21.36 -2.51 14.13
CA TYR A 185 22.66 -3.15 14.32
C TYR A 185 22.95 -4.24 13.26
N SER A 186 21.95 -5.03 12.88
CA SER A 186 22.09 -6.03 11.84
C SER A 186 22.30 -5.41 10.46
N ASP A 187 21.63 -4.28 10.17
CA ASP A 187 21.82 -3.56 8.90
C ASP A 187 23.23 -2.97 8.82
N SER A 188 23.75 -2.45 9.94
CA SER A 188 25.11 -1.91 10.00
C SER A 188 26.17 -3.00 9.72
N LEU A 189 26.03 -4.18 10.34
CA LEU A 189 26.94 -5.31 10.07
C LEU A 189 26.85 -5.78 8.61
N PHE A 190 25.65 -5.77 8.05
CA PHE A 190 25.46 -6.14 6.66
C PHE A 190 26.05 -5.09 5.71
N ALA A 191 25.92 -3.81 6.03
CA ALA A 191 26.51 -2.71 5.27
C ALA A 191 28.04 -2.78 5.28
N GLU A 192 28.69 -3.04 6.44
CA GLU A 192 30.14 -3.25 6.55
C GLU A 192 30.62 -4.39 5.63
N ALA A 193 29.91 -5.52 5.65
CA ALA A 193 30.25 -6.65 4.78
C ALA A 193 30.04 -6.33 3.29
N CYS A 194 29.05 -5.53 2.94
CA CYS A 194 28.83 -5.06 1.57
C CYS A 194 29.99 -4.13 1.13
N GLU A 195 30.41 -3.21 1.99
CA GLU A 195 31.51 -2.29 1.71
C GLU A 195 32.82 -3.05 1.44
N GLU A 196 33.14 -4.08 2.24
CA GLU A 196 34.31 -4.94 2.01
C GLU A 196 34.28 -5.64 0.65
N LEU A 197 33.10 -5.89 0.09
CA LEU A 197 32.90 -6.50 -1.23
C LEU A 197 32.78 -5.46 -2.36
N GLY A 198 32.84 -4.17 -2.05
CA GLY A 198 32.62 -3.09 -3.02
C GLY A 198 31.17 -2.97 -3.48
N ILE A 199 30.22 -3.34 -2.64
CA ILE A 199 28.79 -3.25 -2.91
C ILE A 199 28.22 -2.09 -2.09
N ASP A 200 27.70 -1.08 -2.79
CA ASP A 200 27.01 0.03 -2.14
C ASP A 200 25.63 -0.39 -1.66
N MET A 201 25.33 -0.14 -0.39
CA MET A 201 24.05 -0.38 0.24
C MET A 201 23.39 0.94 0.65
N HIS A 202 22.16 1.15 0.22
CA HIS A 202 21.40 2.36 0.55
C HIS A 202 20.05 2.03 1.19
N SER A 203 19.57 2.94 2.02
CA SER A 203 18.24 2.81 2.62
C SER A 203 17.14 3.02 1.59
N VAL A 204 16.06 2.26 1.71
CA VAL A 204 14.85 2.41 0.90
C VAL A 204 13.96 3.49 1.53
N PRO A 205 13.42 4.44 0.75
CA PRO A 205 12.47 5.41 1.26
C PRO A 205 11.20 4.72 1.78
N ASN A 206 10.71 5.22 2.91
CA ASN A 206 9.60 4.61 3.62
C ASN A 206 8.56 5.66 4.06
N ALA A 207 7.28 5.41 3.77
CA ALA A 207 6.15 6.23 4.22
C ALA A 207 5.86 5.95 5.70
N ARG A 208 6.80 6.33 6.55
CA ARG A 208 6.76 6.22 7.99
C ARG A 208 7.57 7.36 8.60
N ASN A 209 7.06 7.95 9.66
CA ASN A 209 7.73 9.07 10.30
C ASN A 209 9.01 8.61 11.01
N SER A 210 10.17 9.14 10.62
CA SER A 210 11.44 8.98 11.33
C SER A 210 11.61 10.02 12.44
N GLU A 211 10.87 11.12 12.35
CA GLU A 211 10.77 12.20 13.32
C GLU A 211 9.34 12.77 13.30
N PRO A 212 8.93 13.61 14.27
CA PRO A 212 7.63 14.28 14.19
C PRO A 212 7.47 15.06 12.90
N TYR A 213 6.36 14.82 12.20
CA TYR A 213 6.08 15.42 10.91
C TYR A 213 4.59 15.72 10.79
N ASP A 214 4.23 16.97 10.46
CA ASP A 214 2.87 17.41 10.16
C ASP A 214 1.85 16.96 11.23
N ASP A 215 2.18 17.21 12.51
CA ASP A 215 1.39 16.85 13.70
C ASP A 215 1.10 15.33 13.84
N ARG A 216 1.94 14.49 13.26
CA ARG A 216 1.85 13.02 13.28
C ARG A 216 3.05 12.39 13.94
#